data_99e305dd7f22e1a97414448dd74a59aa
#
_entry.id   99e305dd7f22e1a97414448dd74a59aa
#
_cell.length_a   1.000
_cell.length_b   1.000
_cell.length_c   1.000
_cell.angle_alpha   90.00
_cell.angle_beta   90.00
_cell.angle_gamma   90.00
#
_symmetry.space_group_name_H-M   'P 1'
#
loop_
_entity.id
_entity.type
_entity.pdbx_description
1 polymer ?
#
loop_
_entity_poly.entity_id
_entity_poly.type
_entity_poly.pdbx_seq_one_letter_code
_entity_poly.pdbx_strand_id
1 'polypeptide(L)'
;MKISRNLNDDIAHAPEWFHEAINYNPEEKILNDKKGDISYSFWKSKSDTTNLIILIHGTGAHKRWWYPIAPRLNSNVHVISIDLPGMGDSDFRESYKVEDFGDCVTSVIRHEKLINNISFTYLVGHSLGGHVAGFVATEEKELIDGLMIIDTFIRPPNYDNSEHKKNGPLRMIKYYEDKKSLLERFRLMPKQDCENDWYLRYIAEHSVKNTIDGWRWKFDDMMFTGLERLFGYEFSFSCPAVFVHGENSLLTSGKLLENAKRAYSNKMKFINFKDAAHHVPLDKPLELIELILKESKI
;
A
#
# COMPACT_ATOMS: atom_id res chain seq x y z
N MET A 1 16.04 -14.35 -5.14
CA MET A 1 16.07 -14.09 -3.68
C MET A 1 16.67 -15.30 -2.98
N LYS A 2 17.70 -15.11 -2.17
CA LYS A 2 18.28 -16.15 -1.31
C LYS A 2 17.41 -16.30 -0.06
N ILE A 3 17.13 -17.55 0.35
CA ILE A 3 16.34 -17.84 1.54
C ILE A 3 17.14 -18.81 2.41
N SER A 4 17.68 -18.30 3.51
CA SER A 4 18.25 -19.11 4.59
C SER A 4 17.19 -19.43 5.66
N ARG A 5 17.62 -20.01 6.78
CA ARG A 5 16.72 -20.24 7.93
C ARG A 5 16.43 -18.97 8.72
N ASN A 6 17.34 -17.99 8.66
CA ASN A 6 17.27 -16.77 9.45
C ASN A 6 17.14 -15.55 8.52
N LEU A 7 16.12 -14.72 8.74
CA LEU A 7 15.92 -13.47 7.99
C LEU A 7 17.15 -12.55 8.14
N ASN A 8 17.71 -12.42 9.34
CA ASN A 8 18.84 -11.52 9.59
C ASN A 8 20.06 -11.87 8.73
N ASP A 9 20.30 -13.16 8.48
CA ASP A 9 21.39 -13.61 7.62
C ASP A 9 21.13 -13.22 6.15
N ASP A 10 19.88 -13.35 5.70
CA ASP A 10 19.49 -13.05 4.32
C ASP A 10 19.53 -11.55 4.01
N ILE A 11 19.30 -10.68 5.01
CA ILE A 11 19.31 -9.23 4.86
C ILE A 11 20.58 -8.56 5.42
N ALA A 12 21.60 -9.33 5.84
CA ALA A 12 22.80 -8.78 6.47
C ALA A 12 23.56 -7.76 5.60
N HIS A 13 23.40 -7.85 4.28
CA HIS A 13 24.00 -6.93 3.31
C HIS A 13 23.14 -5.68 3.02
N ALA A 14 21.96 -5.54 3.66
CA ALA A 14 21.13 -4.36 3.53
C ALA A 14 21.84 -3.12 4.07
N PRO A 15 21.53 -1.93 3.54
CA PRO A 15 22.12 -0.69 4.05
C PRO A 15 21.68 -0.40 5.50
N GLU A 16 22.52 0.33 6.24
CA GLU A 16 22.30 0.65 7.65
C GLU A 16 20.92 1.29 7.91
N TRP A 17 20.54 2.26 7.06
CA TRP A 17 19.26 2.94 7.18
C TRP A 17 18.04 1.98 7.18
N PHE A 18 18.14 0.87 6.44
CA PHE A 18 17.10 -0.14 6.39
C PHE A 18 17.01 -0.90 7.70
N HIS A 19 18.16 -1.33 8.23
CA HIS A 19 18.22 -2.01 9.55
C HIS A 19 17.68 -1.12 10.67
N GLU A 20 18.06 0.17 10.68
CA GLU A 20 17.50 1.14 11.61
C GLU A 20 15.98 1.23 11.50
N ALA A 21 15.48 1.35 10.26
CA ALA A 21 14.05 1.52 10.02
C ALA A 21 13.23 0.30 10.46
N ILE A 22 13.63 -0.92 10.08
CA ILE A 22 12.87 -2.13 10.43
C ILE A 22 12.94 -2.49 11.93
N ASN A 23 13.93 -1.97 12.65
CA ASN A 23 14.08 -2.12 14.09
C ASN A 23 13.34 -1.03 14.90
N TYR A 24 12.83 0.01 14.23
CA TYR A 24 12.03 1.05 14.87
C TYR A 24 10.55 0.62 14.94
N ASN A 25 10.18 -0.02 16.05
CA ASN A 25 8.86 -0.62 16.20
C ASN A 25 7.75 0.43 16.38
N PRO A 26 6.65 0.33 15.62
CA PRO A 26 5.44 1.12 15.84
C PRO A 26 4.61 0.59 17.00
N GLU A 27 3.59 1.36 17.39
CA GLU A 27 2.45 0.83 18.13
C GLU A 27 1.58 0.02 17.15
N GLU A 28 1.39 -1.27 17.44
CA GLU A 28 0.46 -2.11 16.69
C GLU A 28 -0.95 -1.90 17.25
N LYS A 29 -1.88 -1.51 16.39
CA LYS A 29 -3.24 -1.16 16.76
C LYS A 29 -4.27 -1.98 15.98
N ILE A 30 -5.41 -2.19 16.60
CA ILE A 30 -6.58 -2.82 15.99
C ILE A 30 -7.78 -1.89 16.21
N LEU A 31 -8.43 -1.50 15.11
CA LEU A 31 -9.72 -0.83 15.17
C LEU A 31 -10.83 -1.87 14.93
N ASN A 32 -11.70 -2.03 15.93
CA ASN A 32 -12.85 -2.91 15.79
C ASN A 32 -13.89 -2.23 14.88
N ASP A 33 -14.13 -2.82 13.73
CA ASP A 33 -15.16 -2.42 12.79
C ASP A 33 -16.29 -3.46 12.76
N LYS A 34 -17.49 -3.02 12.43
CA LYS A 34 -18.68 -3.90 12.36
C LYS A 34 -18.53 -5.06 11.38
N LYS A 35 -17.70 -4.87 10.34
CA LYS A 35 -17.42 -5.89 9.32
C LYS A 35 -16.17 -6.75 9.64
N GLY A 36 -15.50 -6.53 10.78
CA GLY A 36 -14.29 -7.23 11.25
C GLY A 36 -13.16 -6.26 11.53
N ASP A 37 -12.13 -6.73 12.21
CA ASP A 37 -11.03 -5.95 12.72
C ASP A 37 -10.11 -5.40 11.61
N ILE A 38 -9.65 -4.15 11.81
CA ILE A 38 -8.70 -3.46 10.94
C ILE A 38 -7.39 -3.31 11.71
N SER A 39 -6.33 -3.93 11.20
CA SER A 39 -4.99 -3.86 11.79
C SER A 39 -4.19 -2.72 11.14
N TYR A 40 -3.52 -1.93 11.95
CA TYR A 40 -2.61 -0.88 11.48
C TYR A 40 -1.47 -0.65 12.45
N SER A 41 -0.40 -0.05 11.95
CA SER A 41 0.80 0.30 12.72
C SER A 41 0.91 1.81 12.79
N PHE A 42 1.16 2.35 13.97
CA PHE A 42 1.22 3.77 14.25
C PHE A 42 2.60 4.17 14.77
N TRP A 43 3.32 4.97 14.03
CA TRP A 43 4.55 5.63 14.45
C TRP A 43 4.20 7.02 14.98
N LYS A 44 4.20 7.16 16.28
CA LYS A 44 4.00 8.46 16.92
C LYS A 44 5.19 9.36 16.61
N SER A 45 4.93 10.60 16.17
CA SER A 45 5.98 11.61 15.95
C SER A 45 6.79 11.86 17.21
N LYS A 46 8.07 12.16 17.02
CA LYS A 46 8.98 12.60 18.10
C LYS A 46 8.74 14.05 18.52
N SER A 47 8.13 14.85 17.64
CA SER A 47 7.71 16.23 17.91
C SER A 47 6.24 16.32 18.24
N ASP A 48 5.85 17.42 18.92
CA ASP A 48 4.44 17.78 19.08
C ASP A 48 3.91 18.27 17.73
N THR A 49 3.00 17.48 17.13
CA THR A 49 2.46 17.75 15.80
C THR A 49 1.02 17.29 15.69
N THR A 50 0.27 17.93 14.81
CA THR A 50 -1.10 17.57 14.43
C THR A 50 -1.17 16.97 13.01
N ASN A 51 -0.02 16.64 12.42
CA ASN A 51 0.08 16.12 11.06
C ASN A 51 0.10 14.59 11.05
N LEU A 52 -0.57 13.99 10.05
CA LEU A 52 -0.67 12.56 9.85
C LEU A 52 -0.40 12.19 8.39
N ILE A 53 0.46 11.20 8.17
CA ILE A 53 0.60 10.52 6.88
C ILE A 53 0.03 9.11 7.01
N ILE A 54 -0.78 8.69 6.04
CA ILE A 54 -1.32 7.33 5.96
C ILE A 54 -0.79 6.63 4.72
N LEU A 55 -0.16 5.48 4.91
CA LEU A 55 0.45 4.64 3.90
C LEU A 55 -0.46 3.44 3.62
N ILE A 56 -0.92 3.28 2.37
CA ILE A 56 -1.88 2.28 1.94
C ILE A 56 -1.24 1.37 0.89
N HIS A 57 -1.18 0.09 1.17
CA HIS A 57 -0.51 -0.90 0.32
C HIS A 57 -1.36 -1.37 -0.88
N GLY A 58 -0.73 -2.10 -1.82
CA GLY A 58 -1.36 -2.69 -2.99
C GLY A 58 -2.03 -4.04 -2.74
N THR A 59 -2.59 -4.65 -3.81
CA THR A 59 -3.26 -5.96 -3.77
C THR A 59 -2.29 -7.06 -3.32
N GLY A 60 -2.70 -7.86 -2.33
CA GLY A 60 -1.92 -8.97 -1.80
C GLY A 60 -0.70 -8.56 -0.97
N ALA A 61 -0.52 -7.26 -0.74
CA ALA A 61 0.52 -6.71 0.13
C ALA A 61 -0.01 -6.57 1.58
N HIS A 62 0.71 -5.87 2.42
CA HIS A 62 0.37 -5.63 3.81
C HIS A 62 1.14 -4.42 4.36
N LYS A 63 0.74 -3.92 5.55
CA LYS A 63 1.33 -2.74 6.22
C LYS A 63 2.87 -2.76 6.33
N ARG A 64 3.47 -3.95 6.48
CA ARG A 64 4.93 -4.07 6.61
C ARG A 64 5.72 -3.78 5.32
N TRP A 65 5.04 -3.58 4.19
CA TRP A 65 5.68 -3.04 2.99
C TRP A 65 6.20 -1.60 3.20
N TRP A 66 5.62 -0.90 4.17
CA TRP A 66 5.96 0.48 4.48
C TRP A 66 6.92 0.64 5.68
N TYR A 67 7.24 -0.45 6.40
CA TYR A 67 8.09 -0.36 7.59
C TYR A 67 9.48 0.20 7.33
N PRO A 68 10.17 -0.07 6.20
CA PRO A 68 11.43 0.59 5.90
C PRO A 68 11.30 2.08 5.60
N ILE A 69 10.10 2.56 5.23
CA ILE A 69 9.82 3.94 4.84
C ILE A 69 9.25 4.76 6.00
N ALA A 70 8.27 4.23 6.71
CA ALA A 70 7.50 4.96 7.73
C ALA A 70 8.33 5.63 8.83
N PRO A 71 9.35 4.98 9.44
CA PRO A 71 10.16 5.61 10.49
C PRO A 71 10.99 6.79 10.00
N ARG A 72 11.27 6.86 8.72
CA ARG A 72 12.03 7.96 8.12
C ARG A 72 11.18 9.18 7.79
N LEU A 73 9.87 9.00 7.80
CA LEU A 73 8.90 10.09 7.64
C LEU A 73 8.54 10.74 9.00
N ASN A 74 8.64 10.01 10.12
CA ASN A 74 7.98 10.36 11.38
C ASN A 74 8.68 11.38 12.27
N SER A 75 9.62 12.16 11.76
CA SER A 75 10.31 13.19 12.58
C SER A 75 9.34 14.28 13.09
N ASN A 76 8.51 14.81 12.20
CA ASN A 76 7.56 15.90 12.47
C ASN A 76 6.11 15.57 12.10
N VAL A 77 5.81 14.28 11.92
CA VAL A 77 4.50 13.79 11.49
C VAL A 77 4.22 12.42 12.09
N HIS A 78 2.98 12.17 12.49
CA HIS A 78 2.53 10.82 12.80
C HIS A 78 2.41 10.03 11.49
N VAL A 79 2.77 8.75 11.53
CA VAL A 79 2.68 7.89 10.34
C VAL A 79 1.84 6.65 10.68
N ILE A 80 0.92 6.32 9.79
CA ILE A 80 0.15 5.07 9.85
C ILE A 80 0.48 4.23 8.61
N SER A 81 0.62 2.93 8.80
CA SER A 81 0.53 1.95 7.74
C SER A 81 -0.61 0.98 8.06
N ILE A 82 -1.57 0.86 7.16
CA ILE A 82 -2.80 0.08 7.36
C ILE A 82 -2.75 -1.23 6.59
N ASP A 83 -3.28 -2.30 7.19
CA ASP A 83 -3.67 -3.52 6.46
C ASP A 83 -5.10 -3.38 5.96
N LEU A 84 -5.30 -3.37 4.65
CA LEU A 84 -6.63 -3.39 4.06
C LEU A 84 -7.32 -4.74 4.36
N PRO A 85 -8.67 -4.78 4.55
CA PRO A 85 -9.39 -6.01 4.78
C PRO A 85 -9.03 -7.15 3.82
N GLY A 86 -8.89 -8.34 4.36
CA GLY A 86 -8.49 -9.52 3.59
C GLY A 86 -6.99 -9.63 3.30
N MET A 87 -6.18 -8.72 3.85
CA MET A 87 -4.73 -8.67 3.66
C MET A 87 -4.02 -8.36 4.97
N GLY A 88 -2.78 -8.86 5.12
CA GLY A 88 -1.98 -8.67 6.32
C GLY A 88 -2.60 -9.34 7.54
N ASP A 89 -2.77 -8.55 8.60
CA ASP A 89 -3.31 -8.97 9.89
C ASP A 89 -4.76 -8.46 10.11
N SER A 90 -5.37 -7.78 9.12
CA SER A 90 -6.79 -7.43 9.11
C SER A 90 -7.67 -8.63 8.78
N ASP A 91 -8.90 -8.62 9.27
CA ASP A 91 -9.85 -9.70 9.09
C ASP A 91 -10.25 -9.92 7.63
N PHE A 92 -10.56 -11.17 7.30
CA PHE A 92 -11.16 -11.54 6.03
C PHE A 92 -12.64 -11.13 6.00
N ARG A 93 -13.15 -10.87 4.80
CA ARG A 93 -14.53 -10.44 4.57
C ARG A 93 -15.24 -11.41 3.63
N GLU A 94 -16.55 -11.40 3.62
CA GLU A 94 -17.36 -12.18 2.66
C GLU A 94 -17.23 -11.66 1.23
N SER A 95 -16.98 -10.37 1.08
CA SER A 95 -16.75 -9.71 -0.21
C SER A 95 -15.79 -8.54 -0.07
N TYR A 96 -15.22 -8.10 -1.18
CA TYR A 96 -14.24 -7.01 -1.22
C TYR A 96 -14.62 -5.99 -2.27
N LYS A 97 -14.72 -4.72 -1.84
CA LYS A 97 -14.95 -3.55 -2.69
C LYS A 97 -13.95 -2.46 -2.35
N VAL A 98 -13.56 -1.67 -3.32
CA VAL A 98 -12.65 -0.54 -3.08
C VAL A 98 -13.30 0.49 -2.15
N GLU A 99 -14.61 0.68 -2.25
CA GLU A 99 -15.41 1.53 -1.39
C GLU A 99 -15.33 1.09 0.08
N ASP A 100 -15.50 -0.22 0.35
CA ASP A 100 -15.38 -0.77 1.72
C ASP A 100 -13.97 -0.56 2.30
N PHE A 101 -12.93 -0.62 1.46
CA PHE A 101 -11.56 -0.28 1.87
C PHE A 101 -11.42 1.20 2.20
N GLY A 102 -12.07 2.07 1.42
CA GLY A 102 -12.13 3.49 1.69
C GLY A 102 -12.78 3.79 3.05
N ASP A 103 -13.91 3.14 3.35
CA ASP A 103 -14.60 3.25 4.64
C ASP A 103 -13.69 2.84 5.81
N CYS A 104 -12.92 1.76 5.64
CA CYS A 104 -11.95 1.32 6.66
C CYS A 104 -10.85 2.36 6.89
N VAL A 105 -10.27 2.91 5.82
CA VAL A 105 -9.25 3.98 5.93
C VAL A 105 -9.84 5.21 6.60
N THR A 106 -11.03 5.64 6.19
CA THR A 106 -11.76 6.78 6.80
C THR A 106 -12.02 6.56 8.30
N SER A 107 -12.41 5.34 8.69
CA SER A 107 -12.63 5.00 10.09
C SER A 107 -11.36 5.12 10.94
N VAL A 108 -10.21 4.64 10.42
CA VAL A 108 -8.90 4.80 11.07
C VAL A 108 -8.51 6.28 11.17
N ILE A 109 -8.69 7.07 10.10
CA ILE A 109 -8.43 8.51 10.12
C ILE A 109 -9.25 9.20 11.21
N ARG A 110 -10.56 8.98 11.23
CA ARG A 110 -11.46 9.62 12.20
C ARG A 110 -11.12 9.22 13.64
N HIS A 111 -10.80 7.97 13.87
CA HIS A 111 -10.36 7.48 15.17
C HIS A 111 -9.08 8.20 15.64
N GLU A 112 -8.05 8.23 14.81
CA GLU A 112 -6.77 8.84 15.17
C GLU A 112 -6.84 10.38 15.25
N LYS A 113 -7.66 11.03 14.42
CA LYS A 113 -7.95 12.48 14.56
C LYS A 113 -8.54 12.82 15.93
N LEU A 114 -9.41 11.96 16.45
CA LEU A 114 -10.05 12.18 17.74
C LEU A 114 -9.06 12.04 18.91
N ILE A 115 -8.23 11.00 18.91
CA ILE A 115 -7.36 10.66 20.06
C ILE A 115 -6.02 11.38 20.05
N ASN A 116 -5.52 11.79 18.87
CA ASN A 116 -4.21 12.45 18.69
C ASN A 116 -4.32 13.90 18.20
N ASN A 117 -5.52 14.50 18.22
CA ASN A 117 -5.75 15.89 17.81
C ASN A 117 -5.19 16.20 16.40
N ILE A 118 -5.37 15.30 15.45
CA ILE A 118 -4.87 15.47 14.08
C ILE A 118 -5.70 16.51 13.32
N SER A 119 -5.04 17.52 12.76
CA SER A 119 -5.67 18.55 11.94
C SER A 119 -5.32 18.48 10.46
N PHE A 120 -4.19 17.86 10.10
CA PHE A 120 -3.73 17.69 8.72
C PHE A 120 -3.52 16.20 8.39
N THR A 121 -4.04 15.74 7.25
CA THR A 121 -3.94 14.33 6.81
C THR A 121 -3.48 14.25 5.36
N TYR A 122 -2.38 13.52 5.13
CA TYR A 122 -1.83 13.24 3.82
C TYR A 122 -1.92 11.74 3.49
N LEU A 123 -2.57 11.38 2.39
CA LEU A 123 -2.69 9.99 1.95
C LEU A 123 -1.60 9.63 0.95
N VAL A 124 -1.00 8.46 1.12
CA VAL A 124 -0.06 7.85 0.18
C VAL A 124 -0.54 6.44 -0.13
N GLY A 125 -0.93 6.18 -1.37
CA GLY A 125 -1.46 4.87 -1.77
C GLY A 125 -0.70 4.29 -2.96
N HIS A 126 -0.27 3.03 -2.84
CA HIS A 126 0.39 2.29 -3.91
C HIS A 126 -0.58 1.31 -4.58
N SER A 127 -0.63 1.29 -5.91
CA SER A 127 -1.43 0.32 -6.69
C SER A 127 -2.91 0.33 -6.28
N LEU A 128 -3.46 -0.76 -5.73
CA LEU A 128 -4.81 -0.78 -5.15
C LEU A 128 -4.99 0.31 -4.07
N GLY A 129 -3.98 0.49 -3.22
CA GLY A 129 -3.98 1.56 -2.20
C GLY A 129 -4.12 2.96 -2.79
N GLY A 130 -3.64 3.18 -4.02
CA GLY A 130 -3.85 4.44 -4.74
C GLY A 130 -5.29 4.63 -5.20
N HIS A 131 -6.00 3.56 -5.59
CA HIS A 131 -7.45 3.64 -5.84
C HIS A 131 -8.22 3.97 -4.57
N VAL A 132 -7.86 3.31 -3.45
CA VAL A 132 -8.47 3.57 -2.13
C VAL A 132 -8.21 5.01 -1.69
N ALA A 133 -6.97 5.49 -1.77
CA ALA A 133 -6.60 6.86 -1.42
C ALA A 133 -7.34 7.90 -2.27
N GLY A 134 -7.44 7.69 -3.59
CA GLY A 134 -8.18 8.54 -4.50
C GLY A 134 -9.69 8.56 -4.22
N PHE A 135 -10.27 7.41 -3.87
CA PHE A 135 -11.66 7.30 -3.44
C PHE A 135 -11.91 8.09 -2.15
N VAL A 136 -11.11 7.85 -1.10
CA VAL A 136 -11.24 8.56 0.18
C VAL A 136 -11.10 10.08 -0.02
N ALA A 137 -10.10 10.55 -0.77
CA ALA A 137 -9.91 11.96 -1.05
C ALA A 137 -11.06 12.59 -1.86
N THR A 138 -11.81 11.77 -2.61
CA THR A 138 -12.98 12.22 -3.38
C THR A 138 -14.25 12.30 -2.52
N GLU A 139 -14.51 11.28 -1.70
CA GLU A 139 -15.72 11.19 -0.88
C GLU A 139 -15.59 11.98 0.44
N GLU A 140 -14.39 12.05 1.00
CA GLU A 140 -14.11 12.63 2.32
C GLU A 140 -13.22 13.87 2.21
N LYS A 141 -13.61 14.81 1.34
CA LYS A 141 -12.81 16.01 0.98
C LYS A 141 -12.33 16.84 2.17
N GLU A 142 -13.15 16.92 3.21
CA GLU A 142 -12.85 17.69 4.42
C GLU A 142 -11.86 16.98 5.39
N LEU A 143 -11.59 15.69 5.15
CA LEU A 143 -10.66 14.91 5.97
C LEU A 143 -9.25 14.88 5.39
N ILE A 144 -9.08 15.21 4.11
CA ILE A 144 -7.84 14.95 3.36
C ILE A 144 -7.25 16.24 2.82
N ASP A 145 -6.05 16.55 3.28
CA ASP A 145 -5.32 17.78 2.93
C ASP A 145 -4.30 17.60 1.81
N GLY A 146 -3.98 16.34 1.47
CA GLY A 146 -3.07 16.03 0.37
C GLY A 146 -3.08 14.56 -0.01
N LEU A 147 -2.68 14.26 -1.26
CA LEU A 147 -2.79 12.94 -1.85
C LEU A 147 -1.57 12.60 -2.71
N MET A 148 -1.00 11.42 -2.50
CA MET A 148 -0.03 10.81 -3.42
C MET A 148 -0.53 9.44 -3.87
N ILE A 149 -0.69 9.29 -5.17
CA ILE A 149 -1.04 8.02 -5.83
C ILE A 149 0.21 7.46 -6.50
N ILE A 150 0.62 6.26 -6.12
CA ILE A 150 1.84 5.62 -6.63
C ILE A 150 1.47 4.46 -7.53
N ASP A 151 1.83 4.56 -8.79
CA ASP A 151 1.78 3.55 -9.83
C ASP A 151 0.44 2.77 -9.85
N THR A 152 -0.64 3.54 -9.96
CA THR A 152 -2.01 3.04 -9.93
C THR A 152 -2.62 3.11 -11.33
N PHE A 153 -3.17 2.01 -11.81
CA PHE A 153 -3.87 1.99 -13.07
C PHE A 153 -5.24 2.71 -12.96
N ILE A 154 -5.26 4.01 -13.26
CA ILE A 154 -6.51 4.79 -13.31
C ILE A 154 -7.21 4.49 -14.64
N ARG A 155 -8.35 3.82 -14.57
CA ARG A 155 -9.15 3.48 -15.75
C ARG A 155 -9.98 4.67 -16.20
N PRO A 156 -9.95 4.99 -17.50
CA PRO A 156 -10.85 6.02 -18.03
C PRO A 156 -12.32 5.55 -17.91
N PRO A 157 -13.30 6.47 -17.87
CA PRO A 157 -14.74 6.14 -17.76
C PRO A 157 -15.24 5.13 -18.81
N ASN A 158 -14.67 5.15 -20.01
CA ASN A 158 -15.04 4.29 -21.14
C ASN A 158 -14.11 3.06 -21.27
N TYR A 159 -13.41 2.67 -20.20
CA TYR A 159 -12.54 1.51 -20.26
C TYR A 159 -13.34 0.22 -20.46
N ASP A 160 -12.96 -0.56 -21.48
CA ASP A 160 -13.59 -1.86 -21.73
C ASP A 160 -13.16 -2.88 -20.66
N ASN A 161 -14.11 -3.26 -19.83
CA ASN A 161 -13.92 -4.22 -18.74
C ASN A 161 -14.29 -5.66 -19.12
N SER A 162 -14.67 -5.91 -20.36
CA SER A 162 -15.18 -7.22 -20.80
C SER A 162 -14.19 -8.37 -20.56
N GLU A 163 -12.90 -8.09 -20.71
CA GLU A 163 -11.85 -9.08 -20.46
C GLU A 163 -11.60 -9.34 -18.95
N HIS A 164 -11.91 -8.37 -18.08
CA HIS A 164 -11.70 -8.51 -16.62
C HIS A 164 -12.86 -9.23 -15.93
N LYS A 165 -14.01 -9.37 -16.57
CA LYS A 165 -15.18 -10.10 -16.06
C LYS A 165 -15.08 -11.63 -16.21
N LYS A 166 -14.01 -12.15 -16.77
CA LYS A 166 -13.78 -13.59 -16.78
C LYS A 166 -13.47 -14.03 -15.35
N ASN A 167 -14.50 -14.60 -14.72
CA ASN A 167 -14.33 -15.28 -13.44
C ASN A 167 -13.19 -16.28 -13.57
N GLY A 168 -12.04 -15.94 -13.03
CA GLY A 168 -10.96 -16.90 -12.86
C GLY A 168 -11.46 -18.04 -11.97
N PRO A 169 -10.87 -19.24 -12.05
CA PRO A 169 -11.23 -20.32 -11.15
C PRO A 169 -11.11 -19.81 -9.70
N LEU A 170 -12.11 -20.10 -8.88
CA LEU A 170 -12.05 -19.90 -7.43
C LEU A 170 -10.75 -20.51 -6.93
N ARG A 171 -9.85 -19.69 -6.46
CA ARG A 171 -8.59 -20.18 -5.88
C ARG A 171 -8.89 -20.63 -4.46
N MET A 172 -8.67 -21.88 -4.19
CA MET A 172 -8.74 -22.40 -2.83
C MET A 172 -7.47 -21.99 -2.08
N ILE A 173 -7.62 -21.59 -0.83
CA ILE A 173 -6.49 -21.31 0.08
C ILE A 173 -5.57 -22.50 0.10
N LYS A 174 -4.27 -22.26 -0.18
CA LYS A 174 -3.24 -23.30 -0.16
C LYS A 174 -2.45 -23.22 1.12
N TYR A 175 -2.28 -24.38 1.74
CA TYR A 175 -1.42 -24.56 2.92
C TYR A 175 -0.13 -25.28 2.52
N TYR A 176 0.94 -24.96 3.22
CA TYR A 176 2.28 -25.52 3.01
C TYR A 176 2.81 -26.07 4.33
N GLU A 177 3.54 -27.18 4.25
CA GLU A 177 4.09 -27.86 5.42
C GLU A 177 5.15 -27.00 6.13
N ASP A 178 5.95 -26.26 5.36
CA ASP A 178 7.01 -25.43 5.89
C ASP A 178 7.06 -24.01 5.29
N LYS A 179 7.58 -23.09 6.09
CA LYS A 179 7.70 -21.68 5.74
C LYS A 179 8.63 -21.44 4.54
N LYS A 180 9.74 -22.17 4.45
CA LYS A 180 10.75 -21.95 3.41
C LYS A 180 10.19 -22.24 2.03
N SER A 181 9.51 -23.38 1.86
CA SER A 181 8.85 -23.75 0.60
C SER A 181 7.83 -22.71 0.14
N LEU A 182 7.13 -22.07 1.08
CA LEU A 182 6.21 -21.00 0.78
C LEU A 182 6.96 -19.73 0.34
N LEU A 183 7.99 -19.33 1.08
CA LEU A 183 8.79 -18.14 0.77
C LEU A 183 9.50 -18.22 -0.60
N GLU A 184 9.96 -19.40 -1.00
CA GLU A 184 10.56 -19.63 -2.33
C GLU A 184 9.60 -19.36 -3.48
N ARG A 185 8.29 -19.34 -3.21
CA ARG A 185 7.22 -19.02 -4.16
C ARG A 185 6.83 -17.56 -4.17
N PHE A 186 7.39 -16.73 -3.29
CA PHE A 186 7.11 -15.30 -3.27
C PHE A 186 7.50 -14.65 -4.62
N ARG A 187 6.59 -13.89 -5.18
CA ARG A 187 6.78 -13.16 -6.45
C ARG A 187 6.08 -11.81 -6.37
N LEU A 188 6.71 -10.80 -6.90
CA LEU A 188 6.05 -9.52 -7.15
C LEU A 188 5.02 -9.65 -8.27
N MET A 189 3.92 -8.92 -8.15
CA MET A 189 2.86 -8.87 -9.16
C MET A 189 2.45 -7.41 -9.44
N PRO A 190 2.68 -6.90 -10.67
CA PRO A 190 3.28 -7.59 -11.81
C PRO A 190 4.73 -8.02 -11.54
N LYS A 191 5.19 -9.03 -12.31
CA LYS A 191 6.57 -9.50 -12.18
C LYS A 191 7.52 -8.39 -12.59
N GLN A 192 8.51 -8.13 -11.76
CA GLN A 192 9.60 -7.20 -12.03
C GLN A 192 10.88 -7.69 -11.34
N ASP A 193 12.01 -7.23 -11.82
CA ASP A 193 13.28 -7.38 -11.11
C ASP A 193 13.33 -6.40 -9.93
N CYS A 194 14.04 -6.75 -8.89
CA CYS A 194 14.21 -5.92 -7.71
C CYS A 194 15.69 -5.99 -7.26
N GLU A 195 16.38 -4.86 -7.35
CA GLU A 195 17.79 -4.77 -6.92
C GLU A 195 17.91 -4.80 -5.40
N ASN A 196 16.90 -4.31 -4.68
CA ASN A 196 16.81 -4.30 -3.23
C ASN A 196 16.27 -5.66 -2.71
N ASP A 197 17.02 -6.74 -2.97
CA ASP A 197 16.60 -8.12 -2.61
C ASP A 197 16.41 -8.30 -1.10
N TRP A 198 17.14 -7.56 -0.27
CA TRP A 198 16.97 -7.48 1.17
C TRP A 198 15.59 -6.94 1.57
N TYR A 199 15.07 -5.92 0.86
CA TYR A 199 13.74 -5.39 1.08
C TYR A 199 12.66 -6.42 0.67
N LEU A 200 12.84 -7.02 -0.50
CA LEU A 200 11.96 -8.08 -1.00
C LEU A 200 11.93 -9.27 -0.02
N ARG A 201 13.09 -9.65 0.52
CA ARG A 201 13.20 -10.74 1.48
C ARG A 201 12.47 -10.42 2.80
N TYR A 202 12.62 -9.20 3.30
CA TYR A 202 11.89 -8.73 4.48
C TYR A 202 10.37 -8.80 4.27
N ILE A 203 9.87 -8.31 3.13
CA ILE A 203 8.44 -8.36 2.81
C ILE A 203 7.96 -9.80 2.76
N ALA A 204 8.66 -10.66 2.04
CA ALA A 204 8.28 -12.07 1.89
C ALA A 204 8.14 -12.76 3.25
N GLU A 205 9.09 -12.51 4.18
CA GLU A 205 9.09 -13.06 5.55
C GLU A 205 7.81 -12.71 6.30
N HIS A 206 7.32 -11.47 6.13
CA HIS A 206 6.15 -10.95 6.83
C HIS A 206 4.83 -11.18 6.07
N SER A 207 4.90 -11.74 4.84
CA SER A 207 3.73 -12.05 4.01
C SER A 207 3.07 -13.39 4.36
N VAL A 208 3.62 -14.13 5.30
CA VAL A 208 3.18 -15.50 5.63
C VAL A 208 2.77 -15.61 7.09
N LYS A 209 1.83 -16.51 7.37
CA LYS A 209 1.43 -16.88 8.73
C LYS A 209 1.34 -18.39 8.89
N ASN A 210 1.61 -18.84 10.12
CA ASN A 210 1.36 -20.23 10.52
C ASN A 210 -0.05 -20.36 11.07
N THR A 211 -0.75 -21.41 10.69
CA THR A 211 -2.10 -21.75 11.16
C THR A 211 -2.12 -23.21 11.59
N ILE A 212 -3.24 -23.68 12.13
CA ILE A 212 -3.39 -25.09 12.49
C ILE A 212 -3.27 -26.01 11.27
N ASP A 213 -3.62 -25.51 10.07
CA ASP A 213 -3.57 -26.27 8.82
C ASP A 213 -2.22 -26.16 8.11
N GLY A 214 -1.27 -25.39 8.64
CA GLY A 214 0.06 -25.15 8.06
C GLY A 214 0.32 -23.69 7.69
N TRP A 215 1.39 -23.45 6.95
CA TRP A 215 1.79 -22.14 6.50
C TRP A 215 0.98 -21.65 5.29
N ARG A 216 0.57 -20.38 5.29
CA ARG A 216 -0.15 -19.76 4.19
C ARG A 216 0.23 -18.29 4.03
N TRP A 217 -0.15 -17.70 2.89
CA TRP A 217 -0.07 -16.24 2.68
C TRP A 217 -1.04 -15.49 3.59
N LYS A 218 -0.68 -14.25 3.95
CA LYS A 218 -1.52 -13.34 4.75
C LYS A 218 -2.58 -12.61 3.91
N PHE A 219 -2.99 -13.13 2.78
CA PHE A 219 -4.10 -12.56 2.02
C PHE A 219 -5.19 -13.60 1.77
N ASP A 220 -6.40 -13.11 1.55
CA ASP A 220 -7.52 -13.91 1.10
C ASP A 220 -7.44 -14.07 -0.42
N ASP A 221 -7.54 -15.29 -0.94
CA ASP A 221 -7.52 -15.55 -2.38
C ASP A 221 -8.67 -14.86 -3.14
N MET A 222 -9.79 -14.56 -2.45
CA MET A 222 -10.91 -13.78 -2.99
C MET A 222 -10.50 -12.38 -3.46
N MET A 223 -9.39 -11.84 -2.95
CA MET A 223 -8.85 -10.55 -3.40
C MET A 223 -8.48 -10.52 -4.88
N PHE A 224 -8.16 -11.67 -5.47
CA PHE A 224 -7.76 -11.74 -6.89
C PHE A 224 -8.92 -12.07 -7.82
N THR A 225 -9.99 -12.68 -7.31
CA THR A 225 -11.12 -13.16 -8.12
C THR A 225 -12.43 -12.41 -7.84
N GLY A 226 -12.62 -11.89 -6.64
CA GLY A 226 -13.87 -11.30 -6.15
C GLY A 226 -13.79 -9.81 -5.83
N LEU A 227 -12.64 -9.15 -6.02
CA LEU A 227 -12.53 -7.72 -5.73
C LEU A 227 -13.32 -6.88 -6.75
N GLU A 228 -14.36 -6.20 -6.27
CA GLU A 228 -15.08 -5.19 -7.03
C GLU A 228 -14.25 -3.90 -7.08
N ARG A 229 -13.84 -3.50 -8.30
CA ARG A 229 -13.01 -2.32 -8.56
C ARG A 229 -13.87 -1.14 -9.00
N LEU A 230 -13.37 0.07 -8.81
CA LEU A 230 -13.99 1.34 -9.23
C LEU A 230 -13.96 1.47 -10.77
N PHE A 231 -14.89 0.81 -11.45
CA PHE A 231 -15.02 0.94 -12.89
C PHE A 231 -15.85 2.17 -13.25
N GLY A 232 -15.28 3.06 -14.07
CA GLY A 232 -15.94 4.30 -14.47
C GLY A 232 -16.06 5.36 -13.39
N TYR A 233 -15.44 5.15 -12.25
CA TYR A 233 -15.39 6.14 -11.17
C TYR A 233 -14.37 7.23 -11.50
N GLU A 234 -14.78 8.48 -11.42
CA GLU A 234 -13.94 9.65 -11.64
C GLU A 234 -13.52 10.27 -10.31
N PHE A 235 -12.22 10.39 -10.08
CA PHE A 235 -11.71 11.10 -8.91
C PHE A 235 -11.99 12.60 -8.99
N SER A 236 -12.54 13.15 -7.91
CA SER A 236 -12.91 14.56 -7.78
C SER A 236 -12.49 15.13 -6.43
N PHE A 237 -11.21 15.00 -6.08
CA PHE A 237 -10.63 15.58 -4.87
C PHE A 237 -10.34 17.07 -5.02
N SER A 238 -10.32 17.79 -3.89
CA SER A 238 -10.03 19.23 -3.81
C SER A 238 -8.62 19.55 -3.27
N CYS A 239 -7.96 18.55 -2.66
CA CYS A 239 -6.62 18.71 -2.11
C CYS A 239 -5.52 18.66 -3.19
N PRO A 240 -4.32 19.21 -2.94
CA PRO A 240 -3.14 18.98 -3.78
C PRO A 240 -2.87 17.51 -3.96
N ALA A 241 -2.61 17.09 -5.21
CA ALA A 241 -2.41 15.68 -5.51
C ALA A 241 -1.19 15.46 -6.42
N VAL A 242 -0.52 14.33 -6.19
CA VAL A 242 0.64 13.87 -6.94
C VAL A 242 0.39 12.45 -7.44
N PHE A 243 0.68 12.21 -8.71
CA PHE A 243 0.72 10.88 -9.31
C PHE A 243 2.18 10.51 -9.62
N VAL A 244 2.66 9.49 -8.95
CA VAL A 244 4.00 8.92 -9.17
C VAL A 244 3.87 7.69 -10.05
N HIS A 245 4.71 7.57 -11.07
CA HIS A 245 4.77 6.34 -11.88
C HIS A 245 6.21 5.92 -12.12
N GLY A 246 6.45 4.61 -12.15
CA GLY A 246 7.74 4.05 -12.56
C GLY A 246 7.92 4.15 -14.07
N GLU A 247 9.12 4.54 -14.51
CA GLU A 247 9.48 4.63 -15.94
C GLU A 247 9.28 3.29 -16.67
N ASN A 248 9.60 2.19 -15.97
CA ASN A 248 9.53 0.83 -16.50
C ASN A 248 8.24 0.08 -16.07
N SER A 249 7.24 0.81 -15.54
CA SER A 249 6.00 0.20 -15.10
C SER A 249 5.19 -0.35 -16.28
N LEU A 250 4.73 -1.59 -16.15
CA LEU A 250 3.81 -2.20 -17.11
C LEU A 250 2.37 -1.74 -16.94
N LEU A 251 2.01 -1.18 -15.76
CA LEU A 251 0.63 -0.77 -15.44
C LEU A 251 0.35 0.70 -15.75
N THR A 252 1.38 1.55 -15.73
CA THR A 252 1.25 3.00 -15.91
C THR A 252 2.16 3.51 -17.00
N SER A 253 2.11 2.87 -18.18
CA SER A 253 2.92 3.23 -19.35
C SER A 253 2.08 3.41 -20.61
N GLY A 254 2.66 3.99 -21.66
CA GLY A 254 2.05 4.15 -22.97
C GLY A 254 0.67 4.85 -22.91
N LYS A 255 -0.30 4.31 -23.65
CA LYS A 255 -1.66 4.87 -23.71
C LYS A 255 -2.36 4.99 -22.36
N LEU A 256 -2.05 4.10 -21.41
CA LEU A 256 -2.66 4.12 -20.08
C LEU A 256 -2.23 5.36 -19.29
N LEU A 257 -0.93 5.66 -19.28
CA LEU A 257 -0.37 6.87 -18.66
C LEU A 257 -0.86 8.14 -19.38
N GLU A 258 -0.90 8.13 -20.72
CA GLU A 258 -1.41 9.26 -21.51
C GLU A 258 -2.89 9.55 -21.19
N ASN A 259 -3.72 8.53 -21.05
CA ASN A 259 -5.11 8.68 -20.66
C ASN A 259 -5.25 9.26 -19.25
N ALA A 260 -4.47 8.77 -18.29
CA ALA A 260 -4.46 9.32 -16.93
C ALA A 260 -4.02 10.79 -16.92
N LYS A 261 -2.96 11.13 -17.65
CA LYS A 261 -2.50 12.52 -17.80
C LYS A 261 -3.55 13.40 -18.44
N ARG A 262 -4.22 12.93 -19.50
CA ARG A 262 -5.30 13.69 -20.16
C ARG A 262 -6.47 13.98 -19.24
N ALA A 263 -6.84 13.00 -18.38
CA ALA A 263 -7.96 13.14 -17.46
C ALA A 263 -7.64 14.02 -16.25
N TYR A 264 -6.38 14.00 -15.77
CA TYR A 264 -6.06 14.52 -14.44
C TYR A 264 -4.88 15.52 -14.38
N SER A 265 -4.24 15.91 -15.52
CA SER A 265 -3.10 16.85 -15.48
C SER A 265 -3.44 18.25 -14.91
N ASN A 266 -4.69 18.62 -14.89
CA ASN A 266 -5.19 19.85 -14.26
C ASN A 266 -5.53 19.69 -12.77
N LYS A 267 -5.55 18.45 -12.26
CA LYS A 267 -5.93 18.11 -10.87
C LYS A 267 -4.76 17.54 -10.07
N MET A 268 -3.76 16.95 -10.74
CA MET A 268 -2.60 16.36 -10.06
C MET A 268 -1.31 16.54 -10.85
N LYS A 269 -0.19 16.61 -10.14
CA LYS A 269 1.17 16.64 -10.68
C LYS A 269 1.63 15.22 -11.00
N PHE A 270 2.14 14.99 -12.21
CA PHE A 270 2.71 13.70 -12.61
C PHE A 270 4.23 13.71 -12.46
N ILE A 271 4.77 12.72 -11.75
CA ILE A 271 6.20 12.56 -11.50
C ILE A 271 6.64 11.19 -11.96
N ASN A 272 7.66 11.18 -12.82
CA ASN A 272 8.30 9.96 -13.30
C ASN A 272 9.45 9.56 -12.38
N PHE A 273 9.46 8.31 -11.95
CA PHE A 273 10.59 7.70 -11.24
C PHE A 273 11.44 6.91 -12.23
N LYS A 274 12.60 7.50 -12.55
CA LYS A 274 13.57 6.88 -13.45
C LYS A 274 14.06 5.53 -12.88
N ASP A 275 14.26 4.56 -13.76
CA ASP A 275 14.74 3.21 -13.42
C ASP A 275 13.88 2.49 -12.35
N ALA A 276 12.61 2.89 -12.16
CA ALA A 276 11.65 2.20 -11.32
C ALA A 276 10.58 1.51 -12.16
N ALA A 277 10.05 0.39 -11.66
CA ALA A 277 8.91 -0.30 -12.24
C ALA A 277 7.65 -0.07 -11.37
N HIS A 278 6.70 -1.02 -11.35
CA HIS A 278 5.44 -0.88 -10.60
C HIS A 278 5.64 -0.69 -9.09
N HIS A 279 6.62 -1.38 -8.51
CA HIS A 279 6.84 -1.34 -7.06
C HIS A 279 7.85 -0.24 -6.69
N VAL A 280 7.54 1.00 -7.01
CA VAL A 280 8.36 2.19 -6.71
C VAL A 280 8.86 2.22 -5.25
N PRO A 281 8.05 1.86 -4.22
CA PRO A 281 8.53 1.81 -2.83
C PRO A 281 9.70 0.85 -2.58
N LEU A 282 9.83 -0.20 -3.41
CA LEU A 282 10.94 -1.15 -3.34
C LEU A 282 12.13 -0.71 -4.18
N ASP A 283 11.85 -0.16 -5.36
CA ASP A 283 12.89 0.20 -6.33
C ASP A 283 13.65 1.46 -5.89
N LYS A 284 12.92 2.47 -5.40
CA LYS A 284 13.44 3.81 -5.09
C LYS A 284 12.93 4.32 -3.72
N PRO A 285 13.19 3.59 -2.61
CA PRO A 285 12.63 3.91 -1.31
C PRO A 285 13.06 5.28 -0.78
N LEU A 286 14.33 5.67 -0.92
CA LEU A 286 14.85 6.92 -0.38
C LEU A 286 14.33 8.12 -1.16
N GLU A 287 14.33 8.05 -2.47
CA GLU A 287 13.79 9.10 -3.35
C GLU A 287 12.27 9.26 -3.12
N LEU A 288 11.57 8.16 -2.83
CA LEU A 288 10.15 8.22 -2.49
C LEU A 288 9.91 8.91 -1.14
N ILE A 289 10.74 8.62 -0.12
CA ILE A 289 10.69 9.30 1.18
C ILE A 289 10.87 10.82 0.99
N GLU A 290 11.91 11.24 0.27
CA GLU A 290 12.17 12.65 -0.01
C GLU A 290 10.99 13.32 -0.73
N LEU A 291 10.40 12.62 -1.69
CA LEU A 291 9.25 13.13 -2.41
C LEU A 291 8.00 13.26 -1.50
N ILE A 292 7.72 12.26 -0.66
CA ILE A 292 6.59 12.33 0.28
C ILE A 292 6.74 13.53 1.21
N LEU A 293 7.92 13.72 1.82
CA LEU A 293 8.20 14.86 2.70
C LEU A 293 8.05 16.20 1.97
N LYS A 294 8.56 16.30 0.75
CA LYS A 294 8.49 17.50 -0.07
C LYS A 294 7.05 17.87 -0.45
N GLU A 295 6.27 16.92 -0.93
CA GLU A 295 4.93 17.18 -1.46
C GLU A 295 3.88 17.28 -0.34
N SER A 296 4.09 16.65 0.81
CA SER A 296 3.23 16.82 2.00
C SER A 296 3.45 18.19 2.67
N LYS A 297 4.60 18.84 2.45
CA LYS A 297 4.97 20.13 3.05
C LYS A 297 5.00 20.12 4.58
N ILE A 298 5.31 18.98 5.18
CA ILE A 298 5.38 18.74 6.64
C ILE A 298 6.81 18.89 7.14
#